data_98266805ad3b0d9e19f08ebde36000be
#
_entry.id   98266805ad3b0d9e19f08ebde36000be
#
_cell.length_a   1.000
_cell.length_b   1.000
_cell.length_c   1.000
_cell.angle_alpha   90.00
_cell.angle_beta   90.00
_cell.angle_gamma   90.00
#
_symmetry.space_group_name_H-M   'P 1'
#
loop_
_entity.id
_entity.type
_entity.pdbx_description
1 polymer ?
#
loop_
_entity_poly.entity_id
_entity_poly.type
_entity_poly.pdbx_seq_one_letter_code
_entity_poly.pdbx_strand_id
1 'polypeptide(L)'
;MFKILIAEDDRELRQLFAHVLTKTGYTVLGVSNGEEALAALEQSYYDLIISDIMMPKMDGYELVRSIRESGSSIPIMMITAKDAFDDMRLGFLSGSDDYMVKPINIGEMVLRVSALLRRAQMASERRQVIGGTVMECDSLSVTVDGESMVLPQKEFMLLYKMASFPGRIFTRQQLMDDIWGYDSSTDTHTVDVHIARLRERFRDNPDFKIVTMRGVGYKVVRT
;
A
#
# COMPACT_ATOMS: atom_id res chain seq x y z
N MET A 1 13.53 -3.29 -0.10
CA MET A 1 14.02 -2.84 1.21
C MET A 1 13.20 -1.63 1.60
N PHE A 2 12.51 -1.65 2.74
CA PHE A 2 11.63 -0.55 3.15
C PHE A 2 12.42 0.67 3.59
N LYS A 3 11.90 1.86 3.23
CA LYS A 3 12.47 3.16 3.61
C LYS A 3 11.60 3.80 4.69
N ILE A 4 12.20 4.21 5.80
CA ILE A 4 11.51 4.82 6.94
C ILE A 4 12.01 6.26 7.12
N LEU A 5 11.08 7.20 7.27
CA LEU A 5 11.36 8.57 7.65
C LEU A 5 11.10 8.75 9.15
N ILE A 6 12.06 9.33 9.88
CA ILE A 6 11.92 9.66 11.30
C ILE A 6 11.97 11.17 11.47
N ALA A 7 10.90 11.77 12.01
CA ALA A 7 10.84 13.15 12.43
C ALA A 7 10.86 13.19 13.97
N GLU A 8 11.96 13.64 14.55
CA GLU A 8 12.21 13.71 16.01
C GLU A 8 13.21 14.82 16.25
N ASP A 9 12.91 15.79 17.11
CA ASP A 9 13.79 16.92 17.36
C ASP A 9 14.97 16.56 18.28
N ASP A 10 14.77 15.63 19.22
CA ASP A 10 15.87 15.09 20.03
C ASP A 10 16.84 14.29 19.16
N ARG A 11 18.07 14.82 19.06
CA ARG A 11 19.12 14.25 18.23
C ARG A 11 19.53 12.85 18.69
N GLU A 12 19.61 12.62 19.99
CA GLU A 12 20.06 11.33 20.53
C GLU A 12 19.00 10.26 20.29
N LEU A 13 17.74 10.58 20.54
CA LEU A 13 16.61 9.69 20.30
C LEU A 13 16.44 9.37 18.80
N ARG A 14 16.55 10.39 17.95
CA ARG A 14 16.53 10.22 16.49
C ARG A 14 17.63 9.30 15.99
N GLN A 15 18.87 9.47 16.51
CA GLN A 15 19.99 8.61 16.15
C GLN A 15 19.81 7.18 16.66
N LEU A 16 19.27 7.00 17.86
CA LEU A 16 18.98 5.69 18.43
C LEU A 16 17.97 4.94 17.57
N PHE A 17 16.86 5.56 17.21
CA PHE A 17 15.85 4.95 16.36
C PHE A 17 16.42 4.60 14.98
N ALA A 18 17.14 5.54 14.36
CA ALA A 18 17.77 5.30 13.07
C ALA A 18 18.76 4.12 13.12
N HIS A 19 19.60 4.06 14.15
CA HIS A 19 20.55 2.97 14.33
C HIS A 19 19.86 1.60 14.45
N VAL A 20 18.85 1.51 15.32
CA VAL A 20 18.14 0.24 15.55
C VAL A 20 17.39 -0.22 14.29
N LEU A 21 16.66 0.67 13.65
CA LEU A 21 15.90 0.33 12.45
C LEU A 21 16.81 -0.02 11.26
N THR A 22 17.95 0.64 11.12
CA THR A 22 18.97 0.27 10.12
C THR A 22 19.54 -1.12 10.39
N LYS A 23 19.82 -1.42 11.66
CA LYS A 23 20.33 -2.75 12.08
C LYS A 23 19.30 -3.87 11.81
N THR A 24 18.01 -3.56 11.83
CA THR A 24 16.94 -4.52 11.48
C THR A 24 16.68 -4.62 9.97
N GLY A 25 17.45 -3.92 9.14
CA GLY A 25 17.42 -4.07 7.69
C GLY A 25 16.59 -3.02 6.94
N TYR A 26 16.20 -1.91 7.58
CA TYR A 26 15.50 -0.80 6.92
C TYR A 26 16.49 0.27 6.43
N THR A 27 16.10 1.03 5.42
CA THR A 27 16.78 2.28 5.05
C THR A 27 16.12 3.42 5.81
N VAL A 28 16.88 4.24 6.54
CA VAL A 28 16.31 5.25 7.43
C VAL A 28 16.86 6.63 7.12
N LEU A 29 15.98 7.63 7.05
CA LEU A 29 16.33 9.05 7.08
C LEU A 29 15.75 9.65 8.37
N GLY A 30 16.57 10.37 9.14
CA GLY A 30 16.15 11.13 10.31
C GLY A 30 16.20 12.63 10.04
N VAL A 31 15.11 13.32 10.35
CA VAL A 31 14.94 14.78 10.25
C VAL A 31 14.52 15.36 11.59
N SER A 32 14.63 16.67 11.79
CA SER A 32 14.49 17.32 13.12
C SER A 32 13.13 17.99 13.35
N ASN A 33 12.28 18.06 12.35
CA ASN A 33 10.95 18.71 12.43
C ASN A 33 10.07 18.32 11.25
N GLY A 34 8.79 18.71 11.29
CA GLY A 34 7.81 18.39 10.25
C GLY A 34 8.08 19.04 8.90
N GLU A 35 8.65 20.26 8.86
CA GLU A 35 9.00 20.92 7.59
C GLU A 35 10.07 20.13 6.82
N GLU A 36 11.12 19.68 7.53
CA GLU A 36 12.15 18.84 6.93
C GLU A 36 11.58 17.48 6.49
N ALA A 37 10.59 16.95 7.22
CA ALA A 37 9.92 15.72 6.84
C ALA A 37 9.12 15.89 5.53
N LEU A 38 8.36 16.97 5.36
CA LEU A 38 7.65 17.27 4.11
C LEU A 38 8.63 17.45 2.94
N ALA A 39 9.72 18.21 3.14
CA ALA A 39 10.75 18.36 2.12
C ALA A 39 11.40 17.03 1.71
N ALA A 40 11.59 16.11 2.65
CA ALA A 40 12.10 14.77 2.36
C ALA A 40 11.09 13.93 1.55
N LEU A 41 9.79 14.06 1.85
CA LEU A 41 8.71 13.38 1.11
C LEU A 41 8.57 13.87 -0.33
N GLU A 42 8.86 15.13 -0.60
CA GLU A 42 8.91 15.68 -1.97
C GLU A 42 10.06 15.09 -2.80
N GLN A 43 11.18 14.75 -2.16
CA GLN A 43 12.40 14.28 -2.84
C GLN A 43 12.45 12.76 -3.00
N SER A 44 11.79 12.01 -2.12
CA SER A 44 11.88 10.55 -2.09
C SER A 44 10.61 9.91 -1.55
N TYR A 45 10.37 8.65 -2.00
CA TYR A 45 9.33 7.81 -1.46
C TYR A 45 9.78 7.15 -0.15
N TYR A 46 8.86 7.04 0.82
CA TYR A 46 9.01 6.31 2.07
C TYR A 46 7.85 5.35 2.29
N ASP A 47 8.11 4.24 2.96
CA ASP A 47 7.13 3.19 3.24
C ASP A 47 6.44 3.38 4.60
N LEU A 48 7.05 4.15 5.52
CA LEU A 48 6.52 4.45 6.85
C LEU A 48 7.16 5.73 7.39
N ILE A 49 6.39 6.47 8.19
CA ILE A 49 6.86 7.64 8.94
C ILE A 49 6.73 7.35 10.44
N ILE A 50 7.76 7.71 11.18
CA ILE A 50 7.74 7.80 12.66
C ILE A 50 7.88 9.28 12.99
N SER A 51 6.92 9.85 13.73
CA SER A 51 6.95 11.29 14.08
C SER A 51 6.75 11.49 15.56
N ASP A 52 7.63 12.28 16.19
CA ASP A 52 7.28 12.90 17.47
C ASP A 52 6.14 13.89 17.26
N ILE A 53 5.32 14.07 18.28
CA ILE A 53 4.27 15.09 18.32
C ILE A 53 4.90 16.46 18.53
N MET A 54 5.75 16.58 19.54
CA MET A 54 6.30 17.86 19.98
C MET A 54 7.62 18.18 19.28
N MET A 55 7.52 18.87 18.15
CA MET A 55 8.69 19.31 17.39
C MET A 55 8.62 20.82 17.10
N PRO A 56 9.78 21.50 16.94
CA PRO A 56 9.81 22.89 16.55
C PRO A 56 9.35 23.10 15.09
N LYS A 57 8.93 24.33 14.76
CA LYS A 57 8.47 24.79 13.43
C LYS A 57 7.15 24.17 13.01
N MET A 58 7.11 22.89 12.70
CA MET A 58 5.93 22.10 12.38
C MET A 58 5.87 20.90 13.30
N ASP A 59 4.80 20.78 14.07
CA ASP A 59 4.56 19.66 14.96
C ASP A 59 4.11 18.38 14.23
N GLY A 60 4.03 17.26 14.95
CA GLY A 60 3.64 15.99 14.37
C GLY A 60 2.20 15.94 13.91
N TYR A 61 1.28 16.69 14.52
CA TYR A 61 -0.12 16.74 14.09
C TYR A 61 -0.29 17.51 12.78
N GLU A 62 0.40 18.64 12.65
CA GLU A 62 0.43 19.42 11.43
C GLU A 62 1.04 18.63 10.28
N LEU A 63 2.12 17.89 10.56
CA LEU A 63 2.76 16.99 9.59
C LEU A 63 1.78 15.90 9.10
N VAL A 64 1.12 15.19 10.01
CA VAL A 64 0.14 14.13 9.64
C VAL A 64 -1.00 14.71 8.82
N ARG A 65 -1.56 15.86 9.23
CA ARG A 65 -2.65 16.53 8.50
C ARG A 65 -2.21 16.86 7.07
N SER A 66 -1.06 17.49 6.89
CA SER A 66 -0.54 17.86 5.56
C SER A 66 -0.35 16.64 4.65
N ILE A 67 0.16 15.54 5.20
CA ILE A 67 0.33 14.29 4.47
C ILE A 67 -1.03 13.70 4.06
N ARG A 68 -2.04 13.70 4.95
CA ARG A 68 -3.37 13.16 4.63
C ARG A 68 -4.14 14.04 3.65
N GLU A 69 -4.02 15.35 3.74
CA GLU A 69 -4.61 16.31 2.79
C GLU A 69 -4.03 16.17 1.37
N SER A 70 -2.77 15.72 1.24
CA SER A 70 -2.18 15.37 -0.06
C SER A 70 -2.72 14.05 -0.65
N GLY A 71 -3.61 13.34 0.04
CA GLY A 71 -4.16 12.05 -0.38
C GLY A 71 -3.24 10.85 -0.10
N SER A 72 -2.13 11.04 0.62
CA SER A 72 -1.19 9.97 0.94
C SER A 72 -1.74 9.06 2.04
N SER A 73 -1.68 7.75 1.81
CA SER A 73 -2.03 6.68 2.76
C SER A 73 -0.80 6.02 3.40
N ILE A 74 0.36 6.69 3.35
CA ILE A 74 1.58 6.19 4.00
C ILE A 74 1.31 5.94 5.49
N PRO A 75 1.69 4.78 6.06
CA PRO A 75 1.53 4.52 7.48
C PRO A 75 2.37 5.47 8.32
N ILE A 76 1.73 6.03 9.37
CA ILE A 76 2.35 6.99 10.28
C ILE A 76 2.20 6.48 11.71
N MET A 77 3.33 6.31 12.39
CA MET A 77 3.40 6.04 13.83
C MET A 77 3.80 7.30 14.57
N MET A 78 2.94 7.73 15.51
CA MET A 78 3.21 8.90 16.35
C MET A 78 3.89 8.51 17.65
N ILE A 79 4.80 9.36 18.12
CA ILE A 79 5.45 9.23 19.42
C ILE A 79 4.96 10.39 20.30
N THR A 80 4.54 10.11 21.52
CA THR A 80 3.95 11.12 22.44
C THR A 80 4.48 11.00 23.84
N ALA A 81 4.42 12.10 24.60
CA ALA A 81 4.64 12.09 26.04
C ALA A 81 3.41 11.53 26.80
N LYS A 82 3.59 11.01 28.00
CA LYS A 82 2.60 10.26 28.79
C LYS A 82 1.33 11.04 29.19
N ASP A 83 1.37 12.38 29.15
CA ASP A 83 0.28 13.23 29.63
C ASP A 83 -0.76 13.59 28.55
N ALA A 84 -0.63 13.01 27.37
CA ALA A 84 -1.42 13.33 26.20
C ALA A 84 -2.60 12.38 25.97
N PHE A 85 -3.36 11.98 27.02
CA PHE A 85 -4.59 11.20 26.83
C PHE A 85 -5.64 11.97 26.00
N ASP A 86 -5.68 13.31 26.14
CA ASP A 86 -6.47 14.17 25.26
C ASP A 86 -5.85 14.29 23.85
N ASP A 87 -4.52 14.23 23.74
CA ASP A 87 -3.80 14.22 22.47
C ASP A 87 -3.96 12.90 21.71
N MET A 88 -4.14 11.76 22.38
CA MET A 88 -4.46 10.47 21.76
C MET A 88 -5.79 10.54 20.98
N ARG A 89 -6.77 11.27 21.51
CA ARG A 89 -8.06 11.50 20.84
C ARG A 89 -7.89 12.42 19.61
N LEU A 90 -7.07 13.45 19.72
CA LEU A 90 -6.71 14.32 18.60
C LEU A 90 -5.89 13.59 17.54
N GLY A 91 -5.01 12.71 17.93
CA GLY A 91 -4.17 11.95 17.02
C GLY A 91 -4.94 10.91 16.21
N PHE A 92 -5.91 10.17 16.78
CA PHE A 92 -6.81 9.32 15.98
C PHE A 92 -7.64 10.16 15.01
N LEU A 93 -8.02 11.37 15.37
CA LEU A 93 -8.71 12.33 14.50
C LEU A 93 -7.78 12.94 13.44
N SER A 94 -6.45 12.95 13.66
CA SER A 94 -5.47 13.46 12.69
C SER A 94 -5.11 12.46 11.57
N GLY A 95 -5.46 11.17 11.73
CA GLY A 95 -5.23 10.15 10.68
C GLY A 95 -3.91 9.39 10.80
N SER A 96 -3.32 9.31 12.00
CA SER A 96 -2.19 8.39 12.27
C SER A 96 -2.67 6.94 12.41
N ASP A 97 -1.77 5.99 12.18
CA ASP A 97 -2.08 4.55 12.13
C ASP A 97 -1.69 3.80 13.41
N ASP A 98 -0.79 4.36 14.22
CA ASP A 98 -0.36 3.80 15.52
C ASP A 98 0.28 4.88 16.41
N TYR A 99 0.40 4.58 17.71
CA TYR A 99 0.99 5.44 18.73
C TYR A 99 1.93 4.69 19.65
N MET A 100 2.98 5.40 20.08
CA MET A 100 3.82 4.97 21.20
C MET A 100 3.98 6.10 22.22
N VAL A 101 4.00 5.76 23.49
CA VAL A 101 4.15 6.70 24.61
C VAL A 101 5.60 6.63 25.12
N LYS A 102 6.23 7.81 25.32
CA LYS A 102 7.56 7.90 25.96
C LYS A 102 7.45 7.52 27.44
N PRO A 103 8.39 6.72 28.03
CA PRO A 103 9.64 6.27 27.45
C PRO A 103 9.46 5.09 26.47
N ILE A 104 10.14 5.17 25.32
CA ILE A 104 10.00 4.23 24.21
C ILE A 104 10.70 2.92 24.51
N ASN A 105 9.97 1.82 24.47
CA ASN A 105 10.53 0.49 24.40
C ASN A 105 10.97 0.20 22.96
N ILE A 106 12.27 0.11 22.75
CA ILE A 106 12.87 -0.08 21.41
C ILE A 106 12.41 -1.39 20.75
N GLY A 107 12.29 -2.47 21.52
CA GLY A 107 11.81 -3.76 21.01
C GLY A 107 10.34 -3.68 20.52
N GLU A 108 9.50 -2.98 21.28
CA GLU A 108 8.11 -2.72 20.92
C GLU A 108 8.01 -1.85 19.64
N MET A 109 8.84 -0.80 19.54
CA MET A 109 8.90 0.05 18.36
C MET A 109 9.17 -0.77 17.08
N VAL A 110 10.16 -1.65 17.11
CA VAL A 110 10.51 -2.52 15.97
C VAL A 110 9.36 -3.43 15.58
N LEU A 111 8.67 -4.02 16.56
CA LEU A 111 7.50 -4.90 16.31
C LEU A 111 6.34 -4.12 15.69
N ARG A 112 6.03 -2.91 16.17
CA ARG A 112 4.97 -2.05 15.64
C ARG A 112 5.27 -1.57 14.23
N VAL A 113 6.50 -1.12 13.97
CA VAL A 113 6.97 -0.78 12.62
C VAL A 113 6.79 -1.95 11.64
N SER A 114 7.22 -3.14 12.03
CA SER A 114 7.06 -4.34 11.20
C SER A 114 5.57 -4.66 10.94
N ALA A 115 4.71 -4.49 11.93
CA ALA A 115 3.27 -4.73 11.81
C ALA A 115 2.59 -3.70 10.88
N LEU A 116 2.98 -2.42 10.97
CA LEU A 116 2.47 -1.35 10.11
C LEU A 116 2.88 -1.58 8.66
N LEU A 117 4.17 -1.84 8.40
CA LEU A 117 4.68 -2.13 7.07
C LEU A 117 3.99 -3.35 6.43
N ARG A 118 3.81 -4.43 7.21
CA ARG A 118 3.09 -5.62 6.74
C ARG A 118 1.64 -5.31 6.38
N ARG A 119 0.91 -4.53 7.21
CA ARG A 119 -0.48 -4.12 6.93
C ARG A 119 -0.57 -3.27 5.66
N ALA A 120 0.34 -2.31 5.49
CA ALA A 120 0.39 -1.46 4.30
C ALA A 120 0.72 -2.26 3.03
N GLN A 121 1.66 -3.20 3.11
CA GLN A 121 1.98 -4.11 2.01
C GLN A 121 0.77 -4.98 1.65
N MET A 122 0.11 -5.60 2.63
CA MET A 122 -1.11 -6.39 2.39
C MET A 122 -2.24 -5.56 1.78
N ALA A 123 -2.40 -4.31 2.22
CA ALA A 123 -3.38 -3.39 1.63
C ALA A 123 -2.99 -3.01 0.18
N SER A 124 -1.70 -2.77 -0.08
CA SER A 124 -1.19 -2.52 -1.44
C SER A 124 -1.30 -3.75 -2.34
N GLU A 125 -1.05 -4.95 -1.79
CA GLU A 125 -1.24 -6.22 -2.52
C GLU A 125 -2.71 -6.53 -2.81
N ARG A 126 -3.66 -5.90 -2.09
CA ARG A 126 -5.11 -6.03 -2.32
C ARG A 126 -5.68 -4.96 -3.24
N ARG A 127 -4.89 -3.96 -3.59
CA ARG A 127 -5.27 -2.86 -4.49
C ARG A 127 -4.29 -2.79 -5.65
N GLN A 128 -4.81 -2.92 -6.85
CA GLN A 128 -4.04 -2.81 -8.10
C GLN A 128 -4.49 -1.56 -8.86
N VAL A 129 -3.52 -0.80 -9.39
CA VAL A 129 -3.79 0.39 -10.20
C VAL A 129 -3.08 0.27 -11.55
N ILE A 130 -3.84 0.48 -12.63
CA ILE A 130 -3.31 0.59 -14.01
C ILE A 130 -3.92 1.84 -14.62
N GLY A 131 -3.10 2.89 -14.84
CA GLY A 131 -3.61 4.20 -15.28
C GLY A 131 -4.63 4.75 -14.29
N GLY A 132 -5.82 5.11 -14.75
CA GLY A 132 -6.96 5.52 -13.93
C GLY A 132 -7.82 4.36 -13.39
N THR A 133 -7.58 3.12 -13.85
CA THR A 133 -8.33 1.94 -13.41
C THR A 133 -7.80 1.41 -12.07
N VAL A 134 -8.69 1.32 -11.07
CA VAL A 134 -8.41 0.82 -9.72
C VAL A 134 -9.16 -0.50 -9.49
N MET A 135 -8.48 -1.51 -9.01
CA MET A 135 -9.05 -2.83 -8.66
C MET A 135 -8.86 -3.09 -7.17
N GLU A 136 -9.92 -3.43 -6.45
CA GLU A 136 -9.91 -3.67 -5.00
C GLU A 136 -10.38 -5.09 -4.68
N CYS A 137 -9.49 -5.88 -4.07
CA CYS A 137 -9.75 -7.29 -3.75
C CYS A 137 -10.86 -7.48 -2.70
N ASP A 138 -10.95 -6.61 -1.71
CA ASP A 138 -11.88 -6.79 -0.59
C ASP A 138 -13.34 -6.59 -1.02
N SER A 139 -13.58 -5.70 -1.97
CA SER A 139 -14.90 -5.43 -2.55
C SER A 139 -15.16 -6.15 -3.88
N LEU A 140 -14.15 -6.83 -4.44
CA LEU A 140 -14.16 -7.40 -5.79
C LEU A 140 -14.57 -6.35 -6.86
N SER A 141 -14.20 -5.10 -6.62
CA SER A 141 -14.60 -3.97 -7.46
C SER A 141 -13.50 -3.50 -8.39
N VAL A 142 -13.92 -2.97 -9.52
CA VAL A 142 -13.08 -2.27 -10.49
C VAL A 142 -13.68 -0.90 -10.73
N THR A 143 -12.89 0.14 -10.51
CA THR A 143 -13.28 1.54 -10.74
C THR A 143 -12.55 2.05 -11.99
N VAL A 144 -13.28 2.59 -12.94
CA VAL A 144 -12.78 3.20 -14.18
C VAL A 144 -13.41 4.58 -14.30
N ASP A 145 -12.62 5.63 -14.45
CA ASP A 145 -13.09 7.02 -14.58
C ASP A 145 -14.08 7.45 -13.47
N GLY A 146 -13.87 6.94 -12.24
CA GLY A 146 -14.71 7.23 -11.08
C GLY A 146 -15.98 6.37 -10.97
N GLU A 147 -16.33 5.58 -11.97
CA GLU A 147 -17.42 4.62 -11.91
C GLU A 147 -16.94 3.26 -11.40
N SER A 148 -17.54 2.78 -10.32
CA SER A 148 -17.17 1.50 -9.68
C SER A 148 -18.17 0.40 -10.04
N MET A 149 -17.66 -0.78 -10.40
CA MET A 149 -18.45 -1.98 -10.66
C MET A 149 -17.90 -3.18 -9.88
N VAL A 150 -18.79 -3.99 -9.33
CA VAL A 150 -18.44 -5.26 -8.66
C VAL A 150 -18.44 -6.39 -9.70
N LEU A 151 -17.39 -7.19 -9.70
CA LEU A 151 -17.28 -8.34 -10.60
C LEU A 151 -17.59 -9.65 -9.89
N PRO A 152 -18.07 -10.69 -10.61
CA PRO A 152 -18.07 -12.05 -10.10
C PRO A 152 -16.67 -12.47 -9.69
N GLN A 153 -16.54 -13.16 -8.56
CA GLN A 153 -15.25 -13.47 -7.92
C GLN A 153 -14.20 -14.04 -8.90
N LYS A 154 -14.57 -15.00 -9.73
CA LYS A 154 -13.63 -15.64 -10.68
C LYS A 154 -13.19 -14.68 -11.79
N GLU A 155 -14.07 -13.80 -12.26
CA GLU A 155 -13.73 -12.75 -13.24
C GLU A 155 -12.80 -11.73 -12.62
N PHE A 156 -13.10 -11.27 -11.41
CA PHE A 156 -12.23 -10.35 -10.69
C PHE A 156 -10.83 -10.94 -10.49
N MET A 157 -10.73 -12.15 -9.95
CA MET A 157 -9.44 -12.80 -9.67
C MET A 157 -8.61 -13.03 -10.93
N LEU A 158 -9.23 -13.39 -12.06
CA LEU A 158 -8.56 -13.52 -13.37
C LEU A 158 -7.98 -12.19 -13.83
N LEU A 159 -8.80 -11.13 -13.80
CA LEU A 159 -8.36 -9.79 -14.19
C LEU A 159 -7.24 -9.30 -13.29
N TYR A 160 -7.44 -9.39 -11.98
CA TYR A 160 -6.48 -8.96 -10.96
C TYR A 160 -5.13 -9.66 -11.10
N LYS A 161 -5.13 -10.99 -11.28
CA LYS A 161 -3.90 -11.78 -11.47
C LYS A 161 -3.10 -11.31 -12.68
N MET A 162 -3.75 -11.12 -13.82
CA MET A 162 -3.07 -10.66 -15.03
C MET A 162 -2.64 -9.19 -14.94
N ALA A 163 -3.45 -8.35 -14.30
CA ALA A 163 -3.20 -6.93 -14.10
C ALA A 163 -2.05 -6.67 -13.12
N SER A 164 -1.83 -7.56 -12.15
CA SER A 164 -0.69 -7.48 -11.22
C SER A 164 0.67 -7.68 -11.92
N PHE A 165 0.68 -8.23 -13.14
CA PHE A 165 1.90 -8.46 -13.90
C PHE A 165 1.71 -8.06 -15.38
N PRO A 166 1.57 -6.75 -15.69
CA PRO A 166 1.34 -6.31 -17.06
C PRO A 166 2.44 -6.78 -18.00
N GLY A 167 2.05 -7.27 -19.18
CA GLY A 167 2.95 -7.82 -20.17
C GLY A 167 3.32 -9.30 -19.98
N ARG A 168 3.16 -9.86 -18.77
CA ARG A 168 3.41 -11.28 -18.51
C ARG A 168 2.35 -12.15 -19.15
N ILE A 169 2.78 -13.22 -19.81
CA ILE A 169 1.90 -14.22 -20.38
C ILE A 169 1.60 -15.28 -19.33
N PHE A 170 0.33 -15.58 -19.13
CA PHE A 170 -0.16 -16.68 -18.31
C PHE A 170 -0.79 -17.73 -19.20
N THR A 171 -0.41 -19.00 -19.01
CA THR A 171 -1.06 -20.11 -19.71
C THR A 171 -2.47 -20.33 -19.16
N ARG A 172 -3.35 -20.97 -19.95
CA ARG A 172 -4.70 -21.35 -19.47
C ARG A 172 -4.63 -22.22 -18.23
N GLN A 173 -3.68 -23.16 -18.20
CA GLN A 173 -3.49 -24.06 -17.06
C GLN A 173 -3.06 -23.26 -15.81
N GLN A 174 -2.09 -22.36 -15.93
CA GLN A 174 -1.67 -21.50 -14.80
C GLN A 174 -2.84 -20.66 -14.24
N LEU A 175 -3.66 -20.05 -15.12
CA LEU A 175 -4.82 -19.29 -14.67
C LEU A 175 -5.88 -20.20 -14.02
N MET A 176 -6.05 -21.41 -14.53
CA MET A 176 -6.95 -22.40 -13.97
C MET A 176 -6.50 -22.80 -12.56
N ASP A 177 -5.25 -23.21 -12.41
CA ASP A 177 -4.67 -23.65 -11.13
C ASP A 177 -4.70 -22.52 -10.09
N ASP A 178 -4.34 -21.29 -10.48
CA ASP A 178 -4.29 -20.15 -9.59
C ASP A 178 -5.68 -19.70 -9.10
N ILE A 179 -6.73 -19.84 -9.92
CA ILE A 179 -8.05 -19.26 -9.64
C ILE A 179 -9.08 -20.34 -9.20
N TRP A 180 -9.01 -21.56 -9.74
CA TRP A 180 -9.93 -22.66 -9.40
C TRP A 180 -9.30 -23.72 -8.49
N GLY A 181 -7.97 -23.74 -8.39
CA GLY A 181 -7.19 -24.71 -7.61
C GLY A 181 -6.76 -25.93 -8.43
N TYR A 182 -5.69 -26.58 -7.96
CA TYR A 182 -5.07 -27.71 -8.66
C TYR A 182 -5.99 -28.94 -8.79
N ASP A 183 -6.91 -29.12 -7.84
CA ASP A 183 -7.84 -30.28 -7.79
C ASP A 183 -9.17 -29.99 -8.50
N SER A 184 -9.26 -28.89 -9.26
CA SER A 184 -10.49 -28.54 -9.97
C SER A 184 -10.75 -29.52 -11.13
N SER A 185 -11.92 -30.14 -11.12
CA SER A 185 -12.42 -30.96 -12.25
C SER A 185 -12.92 -30.11 -13.43
N THR A 186 -12.79 -28.77 -13.34
CA THR A 186 -13.30 -27.83 -14.34
C THR A 186 -12.36 -27.74 -15.52
N ASP A 187 -12.89 -27.77 -16.74
CA ASP A 187 -12.10 -27.65 -17.99
C ASP A 187 -11.45 -26.28 -18.12
N THR A 188 -10.21 -26.24 -18.63
CA THR A 188 -9.45 -25.01 -18.94
C THR A 188 -10.19 -24.07 -19.89
N HIS A 189 -11.14 -24.54 -20.70
CA HIS A 189 -12.04 -23.71 -21.52
C HIS A 189 -12.91 -22.75 -20.69
N THR A 190 -13.10 -23.04 -19.40
CA THR A 190 -13.79 -22.11 -18.49
C THR A 190 -13.07 -20.77 -18.40
N VAL A 191 -11.74 -20.79 -18.44
CA VAL A 191 -10.93 -19.55 -18.49
C VAL A 191 -11.29 -18.72 -19.71
N ASP A 192 -11.42 -19.33 -20.87
CA ASP A 192 -11.73 -18.64 -22.13
C ASP A 192 -13.08 -17.92 -22.06
N VAL A 193 -14.08 -18.55 -21.44
CA VAL A 193 -15.42 -17.96 -21.23
C VAL A 193 -15.35 -16.71 -20.35
N HIS A 194 -14.63 -16.78 -19.23
CA HIS A 194 -14.48 -15.63 -18.33
C HIS A 194 -13.64 -14.50 -18.97
N ILE A 195 -12.61 -14.85 -19.74
CA ILE A 195 -11.84 -13.86 -20.52
C ILE A 195 -12.71 -13.16 -21.57
N ALA A 196 -13.60 -13.88 -22.23
CA ALA A 196 -14.52 -13.26 -23.19
C ALA A 196 -15.46 -12.24 -22.51
N ARG A 197 -16.01 -12.58 -21.34
CA ARG A 197 -16.85 -11.67 -20.54
C ARG A 197 -16.08 -10.44 -20.06
N LEU A 198 -14.86 -10.62 -19.57
CA LEU A 198 -13.99 -9.53 -19.17
C LEU A 198 -13.67 -8.59 -20.33
N ARG A 199 -13.38 -9.13 -21.51
CA ARG A 199 -13.15 -8.31 -22.72
C ARG A 199 -14.35 -7.51 -23.14
N GLU A 200 -15.54 -8.09 -23.07
CA GLU A 200 -16.79 -7.39 -23.37
C GLU A 200 -17.01 -6.24 -22.40
N ARG A 201 -16.81 -6.50 -21.10
CA ARG A 201 -17.02 -5.53 -20.02
C ARG A 201 -16.02 -4.38 -20.04
N PHE A 202 -14.77 -4.66 -20.38
CA PHE A 202 -13.67 -3.69 -20.42
C PHE A 202 -13.23 -3.36 -21.86
N ARG A 203 -14.13 -3.47 -22.84
CA ARG A 203 -13.84 -3.19 -24.25
C ARG A 203 -13.26 -1.80 -24.46
N ASP A 204 -13.86 -0.82 -23.83
CA ASP A 204 -13.54 0.61 -23.97
C ASP A 204 -12.66 1.15 -22.83
N ASN A 205 -12.02 0.25 -22.04
CA ASN A 205 -11.13 0.67 -20.98
C ASN A 205 -9.89 1.37 -21.57
N PRO A 206 -9.58 2.62 -21.11
CA PRO A 206 -8.48 3.40 -21.67
C PRO A 206 -7.08 2.91 -21.21
N ASP A 207 -7.00 2.18 -20.09
CA ASP A 207 -5.76 1.93 -19.39
C ASP A 207 -5.13 0.58 -19.69
N PHE A 208 -5.97 -0.42 -20.07
CA PHE A 208 -5.46 -1.76 -20.36
C PHE A 208 -6.28 -2.53 -21.39
N LYS A 209 -5.67 -3.55 -21.98
CA LYS A 209 -6.33 -4.55 -22.84
C LYS A 209 -5.91 -5.96 -22.47
N ILE A 210 -6.87 -6.90 -22.58
CA ILE A 210 -6.61 -8.35 -22.43
C ILE A 210 -6.28 -8.92 -23.81
N VAL A 211 -5.04 -9.38 -24.00
CA VAL A 211 -4.53 -9.89 -25.29
C VAL A 211 -4.39 -11.40 -25.23
N THR A 212 -4.81 -12.07 -26.33
CA THR A 212 -4.57 -13.52 -26.52
C THR A 212 -3.19 -13.76 -27.09
N MET A 213 -2.45 -14.63 -26.47
CA MET A 213 -1.22 -15.21 -27.03
C MET A 213 -1.58 -16.58 -27.63
N ARG A 214 -1.70 -16.63 -28.97
CA ARG A 214 -2.16 -17.84 -29.69
C ARG A 214 -1.37 -19.07 -29.28
N GLY A 215 -2.05 -20.16 -28.98
CA GLY A 215 -1.42 -21.43 -28.55
C GLY A 215 -0.88 -21.43 -27.11
N VAL A 216 -0.89 -20.29 -26.39
CA VAL A 216 -0.30 -20.18 -25.05
C VAL A 216 -1.35 -19.80 -24.00
N GLY A 217 -1.96 -18.62 -24.09
CA GLY A 217 -2.88 -18.11 -23.08
C GLY A 217 -3.17 -16.61 -23.22
N TYR A 218 -3.09 -15.87 -22.11
CA TYR A 218 -3.52 -14.49 -22.03
C TYR A 218 -2.52 -13.60 -21.29
N LYS A 219 -2.58 -12.30 -21.58
CA LYS A 219 -1.88 -11.27 -20.82
C LYS A 219 -2.71 -9.97 -20.80
N VAL A 220 -2.48 -9.15 -19.77
CA VAL A 220 -2.88 -7.75 -19.74
C VAL A 220 -1.73 -6.89 -20.25
N VAL A 221 -2.04 -5.94 -21.11
CA VAL A 221 -1.09 -4.91 -21.56
C VAL A 221 -1.65 -3.53 -21.19
N ARG A 222 -0.79 -2.62 -20.81
CA ARG A 222 -1.15 -1.20 -20.63
C ARG A 222 -1.36 -0.60 -22.01
N THR A 223 -2.36 0.30 -22.09
CA THR A 223 -2.68 1.02 -23.33
C THR A 223 -1.86 2.30 -23.44
#